data_367b268bd3472f74dc63fa5fedbd1316
#
_entry.id   367b268bd3472f74dc63fa5fedbd1316
#
_cell.length_a   1.000
_cell.length_b   1.000
_cell.length_c   1.000
_cell.angle_alpha   90.00
_cell.angle_beta   90.00
_cell.angle_gamma   90.00
#
_symmetry.space_group_name_H-M   'P 1'
#
loop_
_entity.id
_entity.type
_entity.pdbx_description
1 polymer ?
#
loop_
_entity_poly.entity_id
_entity_poly.type
_entity_poly.pdbx_seq_one_letter_code
_entity_poly.pdbx_strand_id
1 'polypeptide(L)'
;MRASDFPYFSKPFTALAHRGGSLLADTIGHENTLRAFGNAVALGYSHIETDVHATSDGGLVAFHDDRLDRVTDSTGLIREMPLCRVRRASVGGEPIPTLDEVLEAFPETFVNIDIKESGAVAPLVEVLRRHRATGRVCVGSFGSDRLARFRLLMGSQVATAVGPVGVAWSAIGRVTARLLPPTGVAFQVPMRTRLAGLDIPLVTPAFIRAAHATGRAVHVWTINDREQMNRLIDMAVDGIVTDRIDVLAQVLAERGLAG
;
A
#
# COMPACT_ATOMS: atom_id res chain seq x y z
N MET A 1 -6.25 19.06 1.81
CA MET A 1 -6.99 17.80 1.72
C MET A 1 -6.75 17.00 2.99
N ARG A 2 -7.75 16.28 3.45
CA ARG A 2 -7.75 15.38 4.60
C ARG A 2 -8.02 13.96 4.13
N ALA A 3 -7.71 12.96 4.93
CA ALA A 3 -8.06 11.57 4.62
C ALA A 3 -9.57 11.40 4.40
N SER A 4 -10.39 12.03 5.22
CA SER A 4 -11.86 12.02 5.12
C SER A 4 -12.44 12.58 3.81
N ASP A 5 -11.64 13.27 3.00
CA ASP A 5 -12.09 13.80 1.71
C ASP A 5 -12.13 12.71 0.62
N PHE A 6 -11.61 11.50 0.92
CA PHE A 6 -11.50 10.39 -0.02
C PHE A 6 -12.29 9.17 0.44
N PRO A 7 -13.10 8.53 -0.43
CA PRO A 7 -13.84 7.31 -0.12
C PRO A 7 -12.96 6.16 0.36
N TYR A 8 -11.70 6.11 -0.07
CA TYR A 8 -10.71 5.13 0.36
C TYR A 8 -10.59 5.04 1.90
N PHE A 9 -10.83 6.11 2.64
CA PHE A 9 -10.77 6.18 4.11
C PHE A 9 -12.16 6.16 4.77
N SER A 10 -13.17 5.61 4.12
CA SER A 10 -14.55 5.58 4.62
C SER A 10 -14.77 4.62 5.79
N LYS A 11 -13.89 3.63 5.97
CA LYS A 11 -13.97 2.66 7.06
C LYS A 11 -13.37 3.22 8.35
N PRO A 12 -13.92 2.88 9.53
CA PRO A 12 -13.38 3.33 10.81
C PRO A 12 -11.98 2.77 11.10
N PHE A 13 -11.65 1.62 10.54
CA PHE A 13 -10.32 1.02 10.56
C PHE A 13 -10.01 0.37 9.21
N THR A 14 -8.80 0.60 8.70
CA THR A 14 -8.35 0.08 7.41
C THR A 14 -7.45 -1.13 7.59
N ALA A 15 -8.00 -2.33 7.38
CA ALA A 15 -7.21 -3.56 7.30
C ALA A 15 -6.72 -3.77 5.88
N LEU A 16 -5.40 -3.73 5.66
CA LEU A 16 -4.80 -3.89 4.34
C LEU A 16 -4.09 -5.25 4.22
N ALA A 17 -4.50 -6.03 3.23
CA ALA A 17 -3.85 -7.29 2.89
C ALA A 17 -2.59 -7.02 2.07
N HIS A 18 -1.40 -7.06 2.71
CA HIS A 18 -0.09 -6.82 2.09
C HIS A 18 0.18 -7.85 1.02
N ARG A 19 0.25 -7.44 -0.24
CA ARG A 19 0.39 -8.32 -1.42
C ARG A 19 -0.63 -9.45 -1.46
N GLY A 20 -1.84 -9.22 -0.89
CA GLY A 20 -2.89 -10.23 -0.77
C GLY A 20 -2.81 -11.12 0.47
N GLY A 21 -1.90 -10.85 1.42
CA GLY A 21 -1.73 -11.65 2.64
C GLY A 21 -0.78 -12.82 2.45
N SER A 22 0.48 -12.55 2.16
CA SER A 22 1.50 -13.50 1.72
C SER A 22 1.89 -14.58 2.74
N LEU A 23 1.46 -14.47 4.01
CA LEU A 23 1.68 -15.46 5.07
C LEU A 23 0.41 -16.24 5.49
N LEU A 24 -0.71 -16.07 4.79
CA LEU A 24 -1.84 -16.99 4.93
C LEU A 24 -1.45 -18.34 4.34
N ALA A 25 -1.82 -19.44 4.98
CA ALA A 25 -1.42 -20.81 4.57
C ALA A 25 -1.67 -21.08 3.08
N ASP A 26 -2.83 -20.63 2.58
CA ASP A 26 -3.25 -20.83 1.18
C ASP A 26 -2.60 -19.84 0.18
N THR A 27 -1.85 -18.84 0.65
CA THR A 27 -1.20 -17.82 -0.17
C THR A 27 0.32 -17.77 -0.02
N ILE A 28 0.91 -18.66 0.77
CA ILE A 28 2.38 -18.77 0.86
C ILE A 28 2.94 -19.02 -0.54
N GLY A 29 3.85 -18.13 -0.97
CA GLY A 29 4.45 -18.19 -2.31
C GLY A 29 3.55 -17.64 -3.44
N HIS A 30 2.43 -16.97 -3.13
CA HIS A 30 1.49 -16.40 -4.12
C HIS A 30 1.33 -14.88 -3.96
N GLU A 31 2.32 -14.17 -3.40
CA GLU A 31 2.23 -12.71 -3.23
C GLU A 31 1.90 -11.99 -4.55
N ASN A 32 1.07 -10.95 -4.48
CA ASN A 32 0.65 -10.13 -5.63
C ASN A 32 -0.06 -10.91 -6.76
N THR A 33 -0.72 -12.04 -6.47
CA THR A 33 -1.54 -12.77 -7.44
C THR A 33 -3.04 -12.51 -7.25
N LEU A 34 -3.85 -12.72 -8.30
CA LEU A 34 -5.31 -12.62 -8.20
C LEU A 34 -5.88 -13.60 -7.18
N ARG A 35 -5.26 -14.78 -7.02
CA ARG A 35 -5.62 -15.76 -6.00
C ARG A 35 -5.42 -15.20 -4.60
N ALA A 36 -4.26 -14.59 -4.32
CA ALA A 36 -3.99 -14.01 -3.00
C ALA A 36 -4.97 -12.88 -2.68
N PHE A 37 -5.23 -11.97 -3.63
CA PHE A 37 -6.21 -10.91 -3.46
C PHE A 37 -7.62 -11.46 -3.27
N GLY A 38 -8.03 -12.50 -4.01
CA GLY A 38 -9.32 -13.17 -3.86
C GLY A 38 -9.49 -13.78 -2.47
N ASN A 39 -8.46 -14.43 -1.93
CA ASN A 39 -8.49 -14.98 -0.58
C ASN A 39 -8.65 -13.88 0.49
N ALA A 40 -7.98 -12.74 0.31
CA ALA A 40 -8.15 -11.60 1.21
C ALA A 40 -9.60 -11.05 1.17
N VAL A 41 -10.15 -10.88 -0.01
CA VAL A 41 -11.55 -10.43 -0.19
C VAL A 41 -12.53 -11.45 0.41
N ALA A 42 -12.30 -12.75 0.22
CA ALA A 42 -13.12 -13.81 0.80
C ALA A 42 -13.09 -13.83 2.34
N LEU A 43 -11.98 -13.37 2.95
CA LEU A 43 -11.87 -13.15 4.40
C LEU A 43 -12.51 -11.84 4.89
N GLY A 44 -13.15 -11.06 4.00
CA GLY A 44 -13.84 -9.81 4.35
C GLY A 44 -12.95 -8.56 4.27
N TYR A 45 -11.74 -8.65 3.72
CA TYR A 45 -10.91 -7.47 3.51
C TYR A 45 -11.51 -6.57 2.42
N SER A 46 -11.76 -5.32 2.76
CA SER A 46 -12.17 -4.28 1.82
C SER A 46 -10.99 -3.58 1.14
N HIS A 47 -9.77 -3.78 1.65
CA HIS A 47 -8.55 -3.15 1.14
C HIS A 47 -7.47 -4.20 0.88
N ILE A 48 -6.92 -4.17 -0.33
CA ILE A 48 -5.71 -4.91 -0.70
C ILE A 48 -4.55 -3.93 -0.93
N GLU A 49 -3.34 -4.41 -0.74
CA GLU A 49 -2.14 -3.65 -1.04
C GLU A 49 -1.34 -4.37 -2.12
N THR A 50 -0.75 -3.62 -3.03
CA THR A 50 0.07 -4.14 -4.13
C THR A 50 1.15 -3.14 -4.55
N ASP A 51 2.15 -3.66 -5.23
CA ASP A 51 3.28 -2.93 -5.78
C ASP A 51 3.19 -2.91 -7.31
N VAL A 52 3.67 -1.86 -7.98
CA VAL A 52 3.61 -1.82 -9.43
C VAL A 52 4.94 -1.51 -10.09
N HIS A 53 5.23 -2.28 -11.15
CA HIS A 53 6.34 -2.07 -12.09
C HIS A 53 5.83 -1.93 -13.52
N ALA A 54 6.52 -1.11 -14.33
CA ALA A 54 6.26 -1.01 -15.75
C ALA A 54 7.16 -1.97 -16.55
N THR A 55 6.60 -2.61 -17.56
CA THR A 55 7.35 -3.38 -18.56
C THR A 55 7.96 -2.48 -19.63
N SER A 56 8.87 -3.01 -20.46
CA SER A 56 9.55 -2.22 -21.52
C SER A 56 8.60 -1.65 -22.58
N ASP A 57 7.43 -2.25 -22.75
CA ASP A 57 6.37 -1.83 -23.69
C ASP A 57 5.21 -1.09 -22.99
N GLY A 58 5.39 -0.70 -21.72
CA GLY A 58 4.43 0.13 -20.96
C GLY A 58 3.30 -0.62 -20.27
N GLY A 59 3.30 -1.95 -20.26
CA GLY A 59 2.41 -2.74 -19.42
C GLY A 59 2.69 -2.47 -17.94
N LEU A 60 1.66 -2.47 -17.09
CA LEU A 60 1.80 -2.28 -15.65
C LEU A 60 1.42 -3.56 -14.91
N VAL A 61 2.36 -4.15 -14.19
CA VAL A 61 2.19 -5.43 -13.47
C VAL A 61 2.18 -5.23 -11.96
N ALA A 62 1.41 -6.06 -11.27
CA ALA A 62 1.41 -6.16 -9.81
C ALA A 62 2.56 -7.07 -9.37
N PHE A 63 3.66 -6.48 -8.88
CA PHE A 63 4.87 -7.20 -8.50
C PHE A 63 5.75 -6.33 -7.60
N HIS A 64 6.43 -6.96 -6.60
CA HIS A 64 7.20 -6.18 -5.61
C HIS A 64 8.61 -5.84 -6.08
N ASP A 65 9.37 -6.86 -6.51
CA ASP A 65 10.79 -6.72 -6.84
C ASP A 65 10.96 -6.13 -8.26
N ASP A 66 12.07 -5.50 -8.53
CA ASP A 66 12.41 -5.06 -9.90
C ASP A 66 12.79 -6.24 -10.81
N ARG A 67 13.05 -7.44 -10.23
CA ARG A 67 13.46 -8.68 -10.88
C ARG A 67 12.51 -9.82 -10.56
N LEU A 68 12.34 -10.73 -11.51
CA LEU A 68 11.49 -11.91 -11.37
C LEU A 68 12.06 -12.98 -10.43
N ASP A 69 13.33 -12.93 -10.13
CA ASP A 69 14.19 -14.03 -9.63
C ASP A 69 13.76 -14.62 -8.28
N ARG A 70 13.19 -13.84 -7.36
CA ARG A 70 12.92 -14.28 -5.97
C ARG A 70 11.69 -15.19 -5.85
N VAL A 71 10.62 -14.86 -6.54
CA VAL A 71 9.29 -15.47 -6.31
C VAL A 71 8.71 -16.14 -7.55
N THR A 72 9.43 -16.13 -8.68
CA THR A 72 8.97 -16.75 -9.93
C THR A 72 9.90 -17.87 -10.41
N ASP A 73 9.44 -18.61 -11.41
CA ASP A 73 10.18 -19.60 -12.18
C ASP A 73 11.09 -18.99 -13.27
N SER A 74 11.20 -17.67 -13.32
CA SER A 74 11.91 -16.92 -14.35
C SER A 74 12.88 -15.90 -13.74
N THR A 75 13.76 -15.33 -14.59
CA THR A 75 14.78 -14.37 -14.15
C THR A 75 14.82 -13.13 -15.04
N GLY A 76 15.29 -12.01 -14.50
CA GLY A 76 15.59 -10.78 -15.22
C GLY A 76 14.78 -9.57 -14.73
N LEU A 77 15.14 -8.39 -15.25
CA LEU A 77 14.54 -7.10 -14.89
C LEU A 77 13.22 -6.88 -15.63
N ILE A 78 12.15 -6.59 -14.89
CA ILE A 78 10.80 -6.37 -15.46
C ILE A 78 10.82 -5.23 -16.48
N ARG A 79 11.47 -4.10 -16.16
CA ARG A 79 11.56 -2.94 -17.05
C ARG A 79 12.26 -3.19 -18.39
N GLU A 80 13.00 -4.30 -18.52
CA GLU A 80 13.73 -4.68 -19.74
C GLU A 80 12.97 -5.71 -20.58
N MET A 81 11.83 -6.18 -20.10
CA MET A 81 11.02 -7.20 -20.76
C MET A 81 9.67 -6.64 -21.23
N PRO A 82 9.18 -7.05 -22.41
CA PRO A 82 7.80 -6.76 -22.79
C PRO A 82 6.82 -7.55 -21.92
N LEU A 83 5.60 -7.04 -21.78
CA LEU A 83 4.55 -7.64 -20.96
C LEU A 83 4.31 -9.12 -21.27
N CYS A 84 4.30 -9.48 -22.56
CA CYS A 84 4.10 -10.85 -22.99
C CYS A 84 5.18 -11.83 -22.47
N ARG A 85 6.40 -11.35 -22.20
CA ARG A 85 7.47 -12.13 -21.60
C ARG A 85 7.32 -12.23 -20.08
N VAL A 86 7.02 -11.10 -19.41
CA VAL A 86 6.77 -11.08 -17.95
C VAL A 86 5.64 -12.03 -17.58
N ARG A 87 4.57 -12.07 -18.38
CA ARG A 87 3.42 -12.94 -18.15
C ARG A 87 3.64 -14.45 -18.41
N ARG A 88 4.81 -14.83 -18.91
CA ARG A 88 5.20 -16.25 -18.98
C ARG A 88 5.77 -16.76 -17.66
N ALA A 89 6.22 -15.83 -16.80
CA ALA A 89 6.65 -16.15 -15.45
C ALA A 89 5.44 -16.41 -14.56
N SER A 90 5.60 -17.29 -13.58
CA SER A 90 4.56 -17.61 -12.62
C SER A 90 5.03 -17.44 -11.17
N VAL A 91 4.14 -16.96 -10.31
CA VAL A 91 4.30 -16.87 -8.86
C VAL A 91 3.45 -17.97 -8.23
N GLY A 92 4.08 -19.03 -7.71
CA GLY A 92 3.36 -20.18 -7.17
C GLY A 92 2.48 -20.90 -8.20
N GLY A 93 2.82 -20.84 -9.49
CA GLY A 93 2.01 -21.40 -10.58
C GLY A 93 0.92 -20.45 -11.12
N GLU A 94 0.72 -19.27 -10.52
CA GLU A 94 -0.21 -18.26 -10.97
C GLU A 94 0.48 -17.22 -11.87
N PRO A 95 -0.16 -16.72 -12.94
CA PRO A 95 0.44 -15.67 -13.77
C PRO A 95 0.58 -14.36 -12.97
N ILE A 96 1.63 -13.58 -13.28
CA ILE A 96 1.78 -12.23 -12.75
C ILE A 96 0.66 -11.36 -13.32
N PRO A 97 -0.26 -10.80 -12.50
CA PRO A 97 -1.37 -10.02 -13.01
C PRO A 97 -0.92 -8.62 -13.43
N THR A 98 -1.60 -8.07 -14.42
CA THR A 98 -1.55 -6.63 -14.68
C THR A 98 -2.40 -5.89 -13.64
N LEU A 99 -2.13 -4.60 -13.44
CA LEU A 99 -3.00 -3.79 -12.58
C LEU A 99 -4.41 -3.65 -13.17
N ASP A 100 -4.57 -3.68 -14.50
CA ASP A 100 -5.87 -3.74 -15.15
C ASP A 100 -6.67 -4.94 -14.67
N GLU A 101 -6.08 -6.14 -14.70
CA GLU A 101 -6.73 -7.38 -14.23
C GLU A 101 -7.08 -7.34 -12.74
N VAL A 102 -6.22 -6.76 -11.90
CA VAL A 102 -6.53 -6.58 -10.47
C VAL A 102 -7.74 -5.66 -10.27
N LEU A 103 -7.78 -4.52 -10.97
CA LEU A 103 -8.88 -3.57 -10.85
C LEU A 103 -10.20 -4.10 -11.43
N GLU A 104 -10.14 -4.96 -12.44
CA GLU A 104 -11.30 -5.62 -13.04
C GLU A 104 -11.85 -6.76 -12.16
N ALA A 105 -10.95 -7.59 -11.62
CA ALA A 105 -11.34 -8.72 -10.78
C ALA A 105 -11.96 -8.28 -9.45
N PHE A 106 -11.56 -7.11 -8.93
CA PHE A 106 -12.00 -6.60 -7.62
C PHE A 106 -12.56 -5.17 -7.72
N PRO A 107 -13.72 -4.97 -8.39
CA PRO A 107 -14.25 -3.64 -8.70
C PRO A 107 -14.68 -2.84 -7.45
N GLU A 108 -15.09 -3.53 -6.38
CA GLU A 108 -15.57 -2.91 -5.13
C GLU A 108 -14.46 -2.79 -4.07
N THR A 109 -13.25 -3.33 -4.34
CA THR A 109 -12.16 -3.35 -3.39
C THR A 109 -11.33 -2.08 -3.50
N PHE A 110 -10.95 -1.50 -2.38
CA PHE A 110 -9.98 -0.42 -2.31
C PHE A 110 -8.55 -0.97 -2.50
N VAL A 111 -7.73 -0.27 -3.25
CA VAL A 111 -6.37 -0.73 -3.57
C VAL A 111 -5.33 0.29 -3.11
N ASN A 112 -4.42 -0.13 -2.23
CA ASN A 112 -3.21 0.62 -1.92
C ASN A 112 -2.13 0.23 -2.94
N ILE A 113 -1.55 1.22 -3.62
CA ILE A 113 -0.61 0.96 -4.72
C ILE A 113 0.73 1.64 -4.42
N ASP A 114 1.81 0.88 -4.29
CA ASP A 114 3.17 1.41 -4.19
C ASP A 114 3.86 1.48 -5.56
N ILE A 115 4.25 2.69 -5.97
CA ILE A 115 5.00 2.90 -7.22
C ILE A 115 6.48 2.56 -6.97
N LYS A 116 6.96 1.45 -7.54
CA LYS A 116 8.34 0.98 -7.33
C LYS A 116 9.38 1.70 -8.17
N GLU A 117 9.01 2.19 -9.36
CA GLU A 117 9.92 2.86 -10.27
C GLU A 117 9.28 4.05 -11.02
N SER A 118 10.12 4.93 -11.56
CA SER A 118 9.64 6.15 -12.23
C SER A 118 8.91 5.88 -13.55
N GLY A 119 9.24 4.78 -14.23
CA GLY A 119 8.58 4.32 -15.46
C GLY A 119 7.12 3.93 -15.25
N ALA A 120 6.74 3.48 -14.04
CA ALA A 120 5.38 3.07 -13.72
C ALA A 120 4.40 4.24 -13.49
N VAL A 121 4.89 5.48 -13.32
CA VAL A 121 4.03 6.63 -12.96
C VAL A 121 3.01 6.94 -14.06
N ALA A 122 3.44 7.06 -15.32
CA ALA A 122 2.54 7.41 -16.42
C ALA A 122 1.57 6.26 -16.74
N PRO A 123 2.01 5.00 -16.88
CA PRO A 123 1.09 3.87 -17.04
C PRO A 123 0.05 3.77 -15.91
N LEU A 124 0.44 4.01 -14.64
CA LEU A 124 -0.51 4.01 -13.54
C LEU A 124 -1.61 5.05 -13.71
N VAL A 125 -1.26 6.27 -14.10
CA VAL A 125 -2.25 7.33 -14.37
C VAL A 125 -3.26 6.90 -15.45
N GLU A 126 -2.79 6.27 -16.52
CA GLU A 126 -3.64 5.79 -17.61
C GLU A 126 -4.57 4.66 -17.17
N VAL A 127 -4.05 3.68 -16.42
CA VAL A 127 -4.83 2.58 -15.87
C VAL A 127 -5.92 3.11 -14.92
N LEU A 128 -5.58 3.99 -13.99
CA LEU A 128 -6.55 4.56 -13.04
C LEU A 128 -7.67 5.35 -13.73
N ARG A 129 -7.37 6.08 -14.79
CA ARG A 129 -8.36 6.80 -15.58
C ARG A 129 -9.26 5.85 -16.36
N ARG A 130 -8.69 4.83 -17.00
CA ARG A 130 -9.41 3.82 -17.80
C ARG A 130 -10.44 3.09 -16.94
N HIS A 131 -10.05 2.66 -15.75
CA HIS A 131 -10.91 1.95 -14.81
C HIS A 131 -11.76 2.87 -13.90
N ARG A 132 -11.65 4.20 -14.05
CA ARG A 132 -12.32 5.17 -13.17
C ARG A 132 -12.07 4.89 -11.69
N ALA A 133 -10.87 4.42 -11.35
CA ALA A 133 -10.52 3.90 -10.05
C ALA A 133 -10.04 4.98 -9.05
N THR A 134 -10.10 6.28 -9.42
CA THR A 134 -9.52 7.39 -8.63
C THR A 134 -10.06 7.48 -7.21
N GLY A 135 -11.33 7.16 -6.98
CA GLY A 135 -11.97 7.22 -5.66
C GLY A 135 -11.65 6.03 -4.75
N ARG A 136 -11.16 4.91 -5.32
CA ARG A 136 -10.93 3.67 -4.57
C ARG A 136 -9.46 3.27 -4.44
N VAL A 137 -8.53 4.21 -4.72
CA VAL A 137 -7.09 3.94 -4.59
C VAL A 137 -6.41 4.95 -3.68
N CYS A 138 -5.36 4.50 -3.01
CA CYS A 138 -4.37 5.34 -2.34
C CYS A 138 -2.99 4.99 -2.88
N VAL A 139 -2.23 6.00 -3.35
CA VAL A 139 -0.95 5.76 -4.01
C VAL A 139 0.19 6.20 -3.12
N GLY A 140 1.11 5.26 -2.85
CA GLY A 140 2.36 5.44 -2.13
C GLY A 140 3.58 5.35 -3.04
N SER A 141 4.72 5.77 -2.53
CA SER A 141 6.04 5.46 -3.08
C SER A 141 7.15 5.83 -2.10
N PHE A 142 8.23 5.04 -2.10
CA PHE A 142 9.48 5.40 -1.43
C PHE A 142 10.30 6.45 -2.18
N GLY A 143 9.93 6.78 -3.44
CA GLY A 143 10.49 7.87 -4.23
C GLY A 143 9.64 9.14 -4.11
N SER A 144 10.19 10.20 -3.51
CA SER A 144 9.47 11.48 -3.38
C SER A 144 9.20 12.14 -4.74
N ASP A 145 10.08 11.96 -5.72
CA ASP A 145 9.96 12.41 -7.11
C ASP A 145 8.80 11.71 -7.83
N ARG A 146 8.65 10.39 -7.63
CA ARG A 146 7.55 9.59 -8.17
C ARG A 146 6.20 10.09 -7.70
N LEU A 147 6.06 10.30 -6.37
CA LEU A 147 4.84 10.87 -5.80
C LEU A 147 4.57 12.30 -6.28
N ALA A 148 5.60 13.13 -6.38
CA ALA A 148 5.45 14.49 -6.91
C ALA A 148 4.94 14.48 -8.35
N ARG A 149 5.55 13.64 -9.21
CA ARG A 149 5.12 13.47 -10.61
C ARG A 149 3.70 12.90 -10.71
N PHE A 150 3.37 11.89 -9.92
CA PHE A 150 2.02 11.32 -9.89
C PHE A 150 0.97 12.38 -9.50
N ARG A 151 1.23 13.15 -8.44
CA ARG A 151 0.34 14.25 -8.01
C ARG A 151 0.19 15.36 -9.05
N LEU A 152 1.25 15.66 -9.79
CA LEU A 152 1.19 16.63 -10.89
C LEU A 152 0.21 16.16 -11.97
N LEU A 153 0.18 14.87 -12.29
CA LEU A 153 -0.66 14.29 -13.34
C LEU A 153 -2.11 14.03 -12.91
N MET A 154 -2.33 13.70 -11.64
CA MET A 154 -3.66 13.34 -11.10
C MET A 154 -4.31 14.47 -10.27
N GLY A 155 -3.56 15.48 -9.87
CA GLY A 155 -4.07 16.53 -9.00
C GLY A 155 -4.58 16.01 -7.67
N SER A 156 -5.77 16.47 -7.27
CA SER A 156 -6.44 16.09 -6.02
C SER A 156 -7.44 14.93 -6.17
N GLN A 157 -7.48 14.27 -7.32
CA GLN A 157 -8.48 13.24 -7.61
C GLN A 157 -8.18 11.90 -6.92
N VAL A 158 -6.91 11.67 -6.51
CA VAL A 158 -6.45 10.43 -5.92
C VAL A 158 -5.79 10.68 -4.58
N ALA A 159 -6.15 9.86 -3.58
CA ALA A 159 -5.47 9.86 -2.30
C ALA A 159 -4.00 9.44 -2.47
N THR A 160 -3.09 10.12 -1.76
CA THR A 160 -1.67 9.74 -1.78
C THR A 160 -1.10 9.66 -0.37
N ALA A 161 -0.18 8.73 -0.16
CA ALA A 161 0.61 8.66 1.06
C ALA A 161 1.54 9.89 1.21
N VAL A 162 1.93 10.20 2.42
CA VAL A 162 3.01 11.15 2.70
C VAL A 162 4.34 10.52 2.28
N GLY A 163 5.07 11.18 1.41
CA GLY A 163 6.38 10.68 0.96
C GLY A 163 7.45 10.71 2.06
N PRO A 164 8.59 10.00 1.85
CA PRO A 164 9.64 9.83 2.87
C PRO A 164 10.16 11.14 3.49
N VAL A 165 10.33 12.18 2.68
CA VAL A 165 10.75 13.51 3.15
C VAL A 165 9.71 14.11 4.11
N GLY A 166 8.42 13.99 3.79
CA GLY A 166 7.34 14.46 4.64
C GLY A 166 7.22 13.67 5.95
N VAL A 167 7.48 12.36 5.90
CA VAL A 167 7.55 11.51 7.11
C VAL A 167 8.69 11.97 8.02
N ALA A 168 9.90 12.11 7.47
CA ALA A 168 11.07 12.58 8.23
C ALA A 168 10.83 13.98 8.84
N TRP A 169 10.28 14.90 8.06
CA TRP A 169 9.89 16.24 8.54
C TRP A 169 8.92 16.17 9.71
N SER A 170 7.88 15.33 9.63
CA SER A 170 6.87 15.18 10.67
C SER A 170 7.40 14.49 11.93
N ALA A 171 8.39 13.62 11.80
CA ALA A 171 9.02 12.92 12.91
C ALA A 171 9.91 13.87 13.75
N ILE A 172 10.60 14.82 13.11
CA ILE A 172 11.56 15.73 13.76
C ILE A 172 10.87 17.01 14.23
N GLY A 173 9.98 17.59 13.43
CA GLY A 173 9.41 18.92 13.63
C GLY A 173 7.91 18.90 13.93
N ARG A 174 7.48 18.45 15.12
CA ARG A 174 6.05 18.32 15.46
C ARG A 174 5.27 19.63 15.36
N VAL A 175 5.86 20.76 15.74
CA VAL A 175 5.21 22.08 15.69
C VAL A 175 5.22 22.62 14.26
N THR A 176 6.33 22.50 13.55
CA THR A 176 6.48 22.97 12.18
C THR A 176 5.65 22.14 11.19
N ALA A 177 5.54 20.83 11.39
CA ALA A 177 4.69 19.95 10.58
C ALA A 177 3.18 20.26 10.74
N ARG A 178 2.79 20.87 11.87
CA ARG A 178 1.41 21.34 12.08
C ARG A 178 1.12 22.65 11.33
N LEU A 179 2.11 23.52 11.22
CA LEU A 179 1.99 24.80 10.51
C LEU A 179 2.16 24.65 9.00
N LEU A 180 3.06 23.75 8.60
CA LEU A 180 3.36 23.42 7.20
C LEU A 180 3.21 21.88 7.02
N PRO A 181 1.98 21.39 6.91
CA PRO A 181 1.73 19.98 6.86
C PRO A 181 2.30 19.36 5.55
N PRO A 182 2.88 18.16 5.60
CA PRO A 182 3.44 17.50 4.43
C PRO A 182 2.35 17.20 3.39
N THR A 183 2.73 17.10 2.13
CA THR A 183 1.84 16.69 1.06
C THR A 183 1.48 15.20 1.20
N GLY A 184 0.20 14.87 0.99
CA GLY A 184 -0.36 13.52 1.17
C GLY A 184 -1.37 13.50 2.31
N VAL A 185 -2.22 12.48 2.35
CA VAL A 185 -3.36 12.35 3.27
C VAL A 185 -3.22 11.17 4.25
N ALA A 186 -2.23 10.29 4.05
CA ALA A 186 -1.97 9.18 4.95
C ALA A 186 -0.47 9.00 5.20
N PHE A 187 -0.09 8.81 6.44
CA PHE A 187 1.22 8.30 6.80
C PHE A 187 1.18 6.77 6.72
N GLN A 188 1.93 6.20 5.78
CA GLN A 188 2.13 4.77 5.66
C GLN A 188 3.56 4.47 6.08
N VAL A 189 3.74 4.00 7.30
CA VAL A 189 5.04 4.03 7.98
C VAL A 189 5.32 2.73 8.75
N PRO A 190 6.61 2.34 8.90
CA PRO A 190 6.98 1.25 9.80
C PRO A 190 6.86 1.70 11.27
N MET A 191 6.71 0.76 12.19
CA MET A 191 6.68 1.06 13.64
C MET A 191 7.93 1.81 14.09
N ARG A 192 9.08 1.46 13.54
CA ARG A 192 10.40 1.97 13.89
C ARG A 192 11.16 2.37 12.63
N THR A 193 12.10 3.29 12.76
CA THR A 193 12.97 3.71 11.66
C THR A 193 14.39 3.95 12.15
N ARG A 194 15.34 3.85 11.24
CA ARG A 194 16.73 4.20 11.54
C ARG A 194 16.98 5.68 11.21
N LEU A 195 17.41 6.44 12.22
CA LEU A 195 17.83 7.82 12.07
C LEU A 195 19.24 7.95 12.66
N ALA A 196 20.20 8.41 11.87
CA ALA A 196 21.62 8.54 12.26
C ALA A 196 22.19 7.25 12.90
N GLY A 197 21.81 6.08 12.38
CA GLY A 197 22.26 4.78 12.88
C GLY A 197 21.49 4.26 14.10
N LEU A 198 20.65 5.07 14.73
CA LEU A 198 19.83 4.68 15.88
C LEU A 198 18.47 4.17 15.42
N ASP A 199 18.05 3.06 16.00
CA ASP A 199 16.69 2.51 15.79
C ASP A 199 15.72 3.22 16.75
N ILE A 200 14.87 4.10 16.19
CA ILE A 200 13.94 4.93 16.96
C ILE A 200 12.47 4.55 16.67
N PRO A 201 11.57 4.62 17.67
CA PRO A 201 10.15 4.44 17.44
C PRO A 201 9.60 5.63 16.62
N LEU A 202 9.02 5.33 15.46
CA LEU A 202 8.37 6.32 14.61
C LEU A 202 6.90 6.48 15.00
N VAL A 203 6.17 5.35 15.14
CA VAL A 203 4.77 5.33 15.54
C VAL A 203 4.68 5.47 17.05
N THR A 204 4.31 6.66 17.50
CA THR A 204 4.10 7.00 18.91
C THR A 204 2.74 7.68 19.09
N PRO A 205 2.14 7.66 20.29
CA PRO A 205 0.88 8.39 20.53
C PRO A 205 0.96 9.87 20.16
N ALA A 206 2.12 10.50 20.32
CA ALA A 206 2.34 11.89 19.94
C ALA A 206 2.38 12.07 18.41
N PHE A 207 2.99 11.14 17.66
CA PHE A 207 3.00 11.14 16.20
C PHE A 207 1.57 10.98 15.64
N ILE A 208 0.81 10.01 16.15
CA ILE A 208 -0.58 9.75 15.74
C ILE A 208 -1.46 10.98 16.00
N ARG A 209 -1.41 11.56 17.19
CA ARG A 209 -2.16 12.82 17.48
C ARG A 209 -1.78 13.96 16.56
N ALA A 210 -0.50 14.10 16.21
CA ALA A 210 -0.04 15.14 15.28
C ALA A 210 -0.56 14.91 13.85
N ALA A 211 -0.58 13.67 13.39
CA ALA A 211 -1.16 13.28 12.11
C ALA A 211 -2.67 13.59 12.06
N HIS A 212 -3.41 13.13 13.06
CA HIS A 212 -4.86 13.39 13.18
C HIS A 212 -5.19 14.87 13.27
N ALA A 213 -4.40 15.67 14.01
CA ALA A 213 -4.59 17.12 14.09
C ALA A 213 -4.48 17.83 12.73
N THR A 214 -3.84 17.20 11.74
CA THR A 214 -3.73 17.70 10.37
C THR A 214 -4.64 16.97 9.38
N GLY A 215 -5.54 16.10 9.89
CA GLY A 215 -6.51 15.33 9.10
C GLY A 215 -5.89 14.20 8.29
N ARG A 216 -4.77 13.64 8.72
CA ARG A 216 -4.07 12.54 8.06
C ARG A 216 -4.29 11.22 8.78
N ALA A 217 -4.54 10.15 8.01
CA ALA A 217 -4.58 8.79 8.54
C ALA A 217 -3.16 8.26 8.82
N VAL A 218 -3.06 7.29 9.72
CA VAL A 218 -1.81 6.57 10.03
C VAL A 218 -2.03 5.08 9.80
N HIS A 219 -1.38 4.54 8.76
CA HIS A 219 -1.33 3.11 8.47
C HIS A 219 0.07 2.58 8.80
N VAL A 220 0.14 1.44 9.48
CA VAL A 220 1.41 0.87 9.94
C VAL A 220 1.69 -0.45 9.25
N TRP A 221 2.90 -0.61 8.68
CA TRP A 221 3.35 -1.78 7.94
C TRP A 221 4.71 -2.30 8.43
N THR A 222 5.10 -3.52 8.20
CA THR A 222 4.23 -4.67 7.96
C THR A 222 4.09 -5.37 9.31
N ILE A 223 2.89 -5.57 9.80
CA ILE A 223 2.61 -6.02 11.17
C ILE A 223 1.98 -7.41 11.11
N ASN A 224 2.72 -8.42 11.56
CA ASN A 224 2.31 -9.83 11.49
C ASN A 224 2.07 -10.46 12.88
N ASP A 225 2.45 -9.75 13.93
CA ASP A 225 2.33 -10.19 15.30
C ASP A 225 1.04 -9.67 15.97
N ARG A 226 0.29 -10.58 16.62
CA ARG A 226 -0.99 -10.29 17.24
C ARG A 226 -0.92 -9.23 18.35
N GLU A 227 0.14 -9.28 19.17
CA GLU A 227 0.28 -8.32 20.27
C GLU A 227 0.58 -6.92 19.74
N GLN A 228 1.40 -6.83 18.67
CA GLN A 228 1.66 -5.57 18.00
C GLN A 228 0.40 -5.00 17.33
N MET A 229 -0.44 -5.85 16.71
CA MET A 229 -1.73 -5.42 16.16
C MET A 229 -2.60 -4.81 17.25
N ASN A 230 -2.78 -5.50 18.37
CA ASN A 230 -3.56 -5.03 19.50
C ASN A 230 -3.04 -3.69 20.03
N ARG A 231 -1.72 -3.59 20.25
CA ARG A 231 -1.07 -2.38 20.75
C ARG A 231 -1.29 -1.18 19.81
N LEU A 232 -1.18 -1.38 18.50
CA LEU A 232 -1.38 -0.32 17.52
C LEU A 232 -2.83 0.16 17.47
N ILE A 233 -3.79 -0.78 17.57
CA ILE A 233 -5.21 -0.43 17.66
C ILE A 233 -5.48 0.39 18.95
N ASP A 234 -4.91 -0.01 20.09
CA ASP A 234 -5.02 0.74 21.37
C ASP A 234 -4.38 2.14 21.26
N MET A 235 -3.37 2.30 20.42
CA MET A 235 -2.76 3.60 20.12
C MET A 235 -3.60 4.45 19.16
N ALA A 236 -4.72 3.93 18.64
CA ALA A 236 -5.61 4.58 17.68
C ALA A 236 -4.94 4.88 16.33
N VAL A 237 -4.17 3.93 15.77
CA VAL A 237 -3.81 3.99 14.35
C VAL A 237 -5.05 3.74 13.48
N ASP A 238 -5.06 4.29 12.28
CA ASP A 238 -6.22 4.21 11.38
C ASP A 238 -6.20 2.95 10.51
N GLY A 239 -5.07 2.23 10.45
CA GLY A 239 -4.99 0.97 9.71
C GLY A 239 -3.68 0.22 9.91
N ILE A 240 -3.73 -1.06 9.55
CA ILE A 240 -2.60 -2.00 9.60
C ILE A 240 -2.47 -2.70 8.25
N VAL A 241 -1.23 -2.73 7.74
CA VAL A 241 -0.83 -3.53 6.58
C VAL A 241 -0.17 -4.81 7.09
N THR A 242 -0.68 -5.97 6.69
CA THR A 242 -0.24 -7.27 7.21
C THR A 242 -0.17 -8.36 6.15
N ASP A 243 0.79 -9.28 6.32
CA ASP A 243 0.83 -10.56 5.60
C ASP A 243 -0.04 -11.63 6.29
N ARG A 244 -0.31 -11.47 7.61
CA ARG A 244 -1.12 -12.37 8.43
C ARG A 244 -2.57 -11.87 8.49
N ILE A 245 -3.23 -11.91 7.33
CA ILE A 245 -4.63 -11.47 7.19
C ILE A 245 -5.60 -12.28 8.05
N ASP A 246 -5.29 -13.55 8.31
CA ASP A 246 -6.01 -14.42 9.23
C ASP A 246 -5.99 -13.89 10.67
N VAL A 247 -4.79 -13.48 11.15
CA VAL A 247 -4.61 -12.99 12.52
C VAL A 247 -5.28 -11.62 12.69
N LEU A 248 -5.09 -10.69 11.74
CA LEU A 248 -5.71 -9.38 11.85
C LEU A 248 -7.24 -9.46 11.78
N ALA A 249 -7.81 -10.31 10.92
CA ALA A 249 -9.26 -10.52 10.86
C ALA A 249 -9.83 -10.99 12.21
N GLN A 250 -9.16 -11.95 12.88
CA GLN A 250 -9.55 -12.41 14.22
C GLN A 250 -9.47 -11.30 15.27
N VAL A 251 -8.37 -10.53 15.28
CA VAL A 251 -8.19 -9.39 16.20
C VAL A 251 -9.30 -8.36 16.02
N LEU A 252 -9.64 -8.02 14.77
CA LEU A 252 -10.71 -7.05 14.49
C LEU A 252 -12.09 -7.57 14.90
N ALA A 253 -12.38 -8.86 14.68
CA ALA A 253 -13.62 -9.48 15.11
C ALA A 253 -13.78 -9.45 16.63
N GLU A 254 -12.74 -9.81 17.38
CA GLU A 254 -12.73 -9.77 18.86
C GLU A 254 -12.92 -8.35 19.43
N ARG A 255 -12.51 -7.33 18.67
CA ARG A 255 -12.63 -5.92 19.06
C ARG A 255 -13.89 -5.23 18.55
N GLY A 256 -14.74 -5.94 17.79
CA GLY A 256 -15.94 -5.35 17.18
C GLY A 256 -15.63 -4.32 16.08
N LEU A 257 -14.46 -4.43 15.45
CA LEU A 257 -13.97 -3.56 14.36
C LEU A 257 -14.05 -4.22 12.98
N ALA A 258 -14.51 -5.47 12.91
CA ALA A 258 -14.75 -6.17 11.65
C ALA A 258 -15.93 -5.52 10.92
N GLY A 259 -15.70 -5.04 9.65
CA GLY A 259 -16.74 -4.37 8.86
C GLY A 259 -16.25 -3.88 7.51
#